data_1a6daee730e7e00db457e1937b8821ef
#
_entry.id   1a6daee730e7e00db457e1937b8821ef
#
_cell.length_a   1.000
_cell.length_b   1.000
_cell.length_c   1.000
_cell.angle_alpha   90.00
_cell.angle_beta   90.00
_cell.angle_gamma   90.00
#
_symmetry.space_group_name_H-M   'P 1'
#
loop_
_entity.id
_entity.type
_entity.pdbx_description
1 polymer ?
#
loop_
_entity_poly.entity_id
_entity_poly.type
_entity_poly.pdbx_seq_one_letter_code
_entity_poly.pdbx_strand_id
1 'polypeptide(L)'
;MKMPKKVMIVEDNELNMKLFRDLIEASGYATIQTRNGMEALDLARKYRPDLILMDIQLPEVSGLEVTKWLKQDSELHVIPVIAVTAFAMKGDEERIRQGGCEAYVSKPISVPKFLETIKTYLGDA
;
A
#
# COMPACT_ATOMS: atom_id res chain seq x y z
N MET A 1 -9.38 10.69 22.82
CA MET A 1 -9.88 9.82 21.75
C MET A 1 -8.77 9.57 20.72
N LYS A 2 -8.45 8.32 20.46
CA LYS A 2 -7.43 7.99 19.48
C LYS A 2 -7.96 8.16 18.06
N MET A 3 -7.22 8.90 17.24
CA MET A 3 -7.50 8.94 15.81
C MET A 3 -7.18 7.56 15.20
N PRO A 4 -8.03 7.05 14.32
CA PRO A 4 -7.71 5.79 13.66
C PRO A 4 -6.46 5.93 12.79
N LYS A 5 -5.70 4.86 12.70
CA LYS A 5 -4.57 4.82 11.78
C LYS A 5 -5.09 4.84 10.34
N LYS A 6 -4.31 5.44 9.45
CA LYS A 6 -4.71 5.67 8.07
C LYS A 6 -3.88 4.81 7.12
N VAL A 7 -4.57 4.15 6.20
CA VAL A 7 -3.94 3.37 5.14
C VAL A 7 -4.25 4.03 3.81
N MET A 8 -3.22 4.39 3.06
CA MET A 8 -3.41 4.87 1.69
C MET A 8 -3.37 3.69 0.73
N ILE A 9 -4.39 3.59 -0.12
CA ILE A 9 -4.50 2.51 -1.09
C ILE A 9 -4.30 3.11 -2.48
N VAL A 10 -3.28 2.64 -3.18
CA VAL A 10 -3.00 3.03 -4.57
C VAL A 10 -3.30 1.82 -5.44
N GLU A 11 -4.47 1.80 -6.08
CA GLU A 11 -4.98 0.64 -6.80
C GLU A 11 -5.86 1.11 -7.96
N ASP A 12 -5.53 0.68 -9.16
CA ASP A 12 -6.27 1.07 -10.36
C ASP A 12 -7.56 0.28 -10.57
N ASN A 13 -7.59 -1.00 -10.16
CA ASN A 13 -8.74 -1.85 -10.34
C ASN A 13 -9.82 -1.52 -9.31
N GLU A 14 -11.01 -1.16 -9.79
CA GLU A 14 -12.11 -0.73 -8.95
C GLU A 14 -12.59 -1.79 -7.96
N LEU A 15 -12.64 -3.05 -8.40
CA LEU A 15 -13.07 -4.16 -7.55
C LEU A 15 -12.05 -4.43 -6.44
N ASN A 16 -10.76 -4.38 -6.78
CA ASN A 16 -9.70 -4.56 -5.79
C ASN A 16 -9.68 -3.40 -4.80
N MET A 17 -9.86 -2.18 -5.27
CA MET A 17 -9.95 -1.01 -4.40
C MET A 17 -11.07 -1.17 -3.37
N LYS A 18 -12.25 -1.59 -3.84
CA LYS A 18 -13.39 -1.81 -2.95
C LYS A 18 -13.09 -2.90 -1.92
N LEU A 19 -12.50 -4.01 -2.36
CA LEU A 19 -12.16 -5.11 -1.48
C LEU A 19 -11.17 -4.66 -0.39
N PHE A 20 -10.09 -4.01 -0.78
CA PHE A 20 -9.07 -3.55 0.18
C PHE A 20 -9.64 -2.53 1.15
N ARG A 21 -10.39 -1.56 0.64
CA ARG A 21 -11.03 -0.54 1.46
C ARG A 21 -11.96 -1.17 2.48
N ASP A 22 -12.85 -2.06 2.04
CA ASP A 22 -13.83 -2.67 2.93
C ASP A 22 -13.17 -3.50 4.02
N LEU A 23 -12.13 -4.27 3.68
CA LEU A 23 -11.40 -5.07 4.66
C LEU A 23 -10.66 -4.19 5.68
N ILE A 24 -10.03 -3.14 5.22
CA ILE A 24 -9.26 -2.24 6.08
C ILE A 24 -10.17 -1.45 6.99
N GLU A 25 -11.27 -0.91 6.46
CA GLU A 25 -12.22 -0.15 7.27
C GLU A 25 -12.95 -1.03 8.27
N ALA A 26 -13.26 -2.28 7.90
CA ALA A 26 -13.86 -3.23 8.82
C ALA A 26 -12.93 -3.57 9.98
N SER A 27 -11.62 -3.41 9.79
CA SER A 27 -10.62 -3.64 10.85
C SER A 27 -10.37 -2.42 11.73
N GLY A 28 -11.09 -1.31 11.48
CA GLY A 28 -11.01 -0.12 12.31
C GLY A 28 -10.04 0.95 11.85
N TYR A 29 -9.44 0.79 10.67
CA TYR A 29 -8.53 1.79 10.10
C TYR A 29 -9.28 2.72 9.14
N ALA A 30 -8.77 3.93 8.98
CA ALA A 30 -9.27 4.85 7.96
C ALA A 30 -8.54 4.62 6.64
N THR A 31 -9.15 4.96 5.52
CA THR A 31 -8.53 4.79 4.20
C THR A 31 -8.43 6.11 3.44
N ILE A 32 -7.36 6.21 2.66
CA ILE A 32 -7.17 7.26 1.67
C ILE A 32 -7.00 6.52 0.35
N GLN A 33 -7.77 6.86 -0.67
CA GLN A 33 -7.83 6.08 -1.90
C GLN A 33 -7.39 6.90 -3.10
N THR A 34 -6.57 6.31 -3.96
CA THR A 34 -6.28 6.87 -5.26
C THR A 34 -6.10 5.75 -6.28
N ARG A 35 -6.52 5.99 -7.51
CA ARG A 35 -6.33 5.08 -8.63
C ARG A 35 -5.13 5.48 -9.48
N ASN A 36 -4.49 6.59 -9.14
CA ASN A 36 -3.43 7.19 -9.94
C ASN A 36 -2.15 7.29 -9.13
N GLY A 37 -1.12 6.54 -9.56
CA GLY A 37 0.19 6.55 -8.90
C GLY A 37 0.86 7.93 -8.91
N MET A 38 0.55 8.76 -9.90
CA MET A 38 1.13 10.10 -9.98
C MET A 38 0.64 11.03 -8.87
N GLU A 39 -0.52 10.74 -8.28
CA GLU A 39 -1.06 11.53 -7.18
C GLU A 39 -0.58 11.05 -5.81
N ALA A 40 0.05 9.88 -5.76
CA ALA A 40 0.37 9.23 -4.48
C ALA A 40 1.27 10.09 -3.58
N LEU A 41 2.29 10.73 -4.13
CA LEU A 41 3.16 11.58 -3.33
C LEU A 41 2.42 12.76 -2.70
N ASP A 42 1.62 13.46 -3.50
CA ASP A 42 0.88 14.63 -3.01
C ASP A 42 -0.12 14.24 -1.94
N LEU A 43 -0.82 13.12 -2.13
CA LEU A 43 -1.77 12.61 -1.16
C LEU A 43 -1.07 12.14 0.12
N ALA A 44 0.09 11.51 -0.01
CA ALA A 44 0.86 11.09 1.15
C ALA A 44 1.34 12.29 1.97
N ARG A 45 1.77 13.36 1.31
CA ARG A 45 2.15 14.60 2.00
C ARG A 45 0.98 15.26 2.70
N LYS A 46 -0.18 15.26 2.06
CA LYS A 46 -1.38 15.89 2.59
C LYS A 46 -1.95 15.14 3.79
N TYR A 47 -2.06 13.83 3.69
CA TYR A 47 -2.78 13.03 4.68
C TYR A 47 -1.87 12.27 5.65
N ARG A 48 -0.59 12.12 5.34
CA ARG A 48 0.38 11.41 6.19
C ARG A 48 -0.13 10.04 6.64
N PRO A 49 -0.35 9.11 5.71
CA PRO A 49 -0.82 7.77 6.08
C PRO A 49 0.21 7.04 6.93
N ASP A 50 -0.26 6.08 7.71
CA ASP A 50 0.59 5.23 8.53
C ASP A 50 1.11 4.03 7.76
N LEU A 51 0.49 3.71 6.63
CA LEU A 51 0.83 2.59 5.76
C LEU A 51 0.35 2.89 4.36
N ILE A 52 1.08 2.40 3.36
CA ILE A 52 0.67 2.52 1.96
C ILE A 52 0.58 1.13 1.35
N LEU A 53 -0.58 0.80 0.77
CA LEU A 53 -0.76 -0.37 -0.08
C LEU A 53 -0.54 0.09 -1.51
N MET A 54 0.45 -0.48 -2.18
CA MET A 54 0.86 -0.04 -3.51
C MET A 54 0.70 -1.18 -4.52
N ASP A 55 -0.26 -1.02 -5.44
CA ASP A 55 -0.34 -1.93 -6.58
C ASP A 55 0.87 -1.66 -7.48
N ILE A 56 1.59 -2.72 -7.81
CA ILE A 56 2.77 -2.59 -8.67
C ILE A 56 2.37 -2.37 -10.12
N GLN A 57 1.22 -2.92 -10.52
CA GLN A 57 0.76 -2.88 -11.90
C GLN A 57 -0.20 -1.72 -12.16
N LEU A 58 0.29 -0.50 -11.97
CA LEU A 58 -0.50 0.69 -12.26
C LEU A 58 -0.34 1.11 -13.71
N PRO A 59 -1.36 1.75 -14.32
CA PRO A 59 -1.19 2.37 -15.62
C PRO A 59 -0.25 3.56 -15.52
N GLU A 60 0.38 3.91 -16.61
CA GLU A 60 1.28 5.07 -16.74
C GLU A 60 2.59 4.96 -15.95
N VAL A 61 2.54 4.61 -14.67
CA VAL A 61 3.75 4.49 -13.86
C VAL A 61 3.66 3.25 -12.98
N SER A 62 4.77 2.51 -12.89
CA SER A 62 4.83 1.33 -12.03
C SER A 62 4.75 1.71 -10.55
N GLY A 63 4.05 0.88 -9.74
CA GLY A 63 4.04 1.07 -8.28
C GLY A 63 5.43 1.04 -7.67
N LEU A 64 6.39 0.33 -8.28
CA LEU A 64 7.79 0.33 -7.82
C LEU A 64 8.45 1.69 -8.02
N GLU A 65 8.14 2.38 -9.12
CA GLU A 65 8.62 3.74 -9.35
C GLU A 65 8.05 4.70 -8.31
N VAL A 66 6.75 4.60 -8.06
CA VAL A 66 6.09 5.45 -7.04
C VAL A 66 6.72 5.19 -5.67
N THR A 67 6.96 3.93 -5.33
CA THR A 67 7.63 3.56 -4.07
C THR A 67 9.00 4.20 -3.97
N LYS A 68 9.77 4.17 -5.06
CA LYS A 68 11.08 4.79 -5.11
C LYS A 68 10.99 6.28 -4.80
N TRP A 69 10.04 6.98 -5.39
CA TRP A 69 9.84 8.41 -5.12
C TRP A 69 9.50 8.65 -3.65
N LEU A 70 8.63 7.81 -3.07
CA LEU A 70 8.28 7.91 -1.65
C LEU A 70 9.49 7.70 -0.76
N LYS A 71 10.32 6.71 -1.08
CA LYS A 71 11.50 6.38 -0.26
C LYS A 71 12.63 7.40 -0.42
N GLN A 72 12.61 8.20 -1.46
CA GLN A 72 13.58 9.30 -1.64
C GLN A 72 13.13 10.60 -0.99
N ASP A 73 11.88 10.69 -0.56
CA ASP A 73 11.34 11.88 0.09
C ASP A 73 11.77 11.92 1.55
N SER A 74 12.28 13.06 2.00
CA SER A 74 12.81 13.23 3.37
C SER A 74 11.76 13.02 4.47
N GLU A 75 10.49 13.25 4.16
CA GLU A 75 9.41 13.11 5.14
C GLU A 75 8.65 11.79 5.00
N LEU A 76 8.52 11.29 3.77
CA LEU A 76 7.66 10.15 3.47
C LEU A 76 8.37 8.80 3.54
N HIS A 77 9.71 8.80 3.51
CA HIS A 77 10.48 7.54 3.44
C HIS A 77 10.23 6.61 4.63
N VAL A 78 9.78 7.15 5.76
CA VAL A 78 9.51 6.35 6.97
C VAL A 78 8.20 5.57 6.90
N ILE A 79 7.30 5.91 5.97
CA ILE A 79 6.01 5.23 5.85
C ILE A 79 6.24 3.87 5.21
N PRO A 80 5.81 2.76 5.86
CA PRO A 80 5.96 1.44 5.25
C PRO A 80 5.06 1.30 4.02
N VAL A 81 5.61 0.64 3.00
CA VAL A 81 4.90 0.36 1.74
C VAL A 81 4.78 -1.14 1.58
N ILE A 82 3.57 -1.62 1.42
CA ILE A 82 3.29 -3.02 1.13
C ILE A 82 2.87 -3.11 -0.34
N ALA A 83 3.64 -3.86 -1.11
CA ALA A 83 3.33 -4.07 -2.53
C ALA A 83 2.19 -5.06 -2.68
N VAL A 84 1.30 -4.82 -3.64
CA VAL A 84 0.26 -5.76 -4.02
C VAL A 84 0.51 -6.13 -5.47
N THR A 85 0.62 -7.42 -5.79
CA THR A 85 1.02 -7.85 -7.12
C THR A 85 0.40 -9.18 -7.50
N ALA A 86 0.04 -9.33 -8.79
CA ALA A 86 -0.35 -10.61 -9.37
C ALA A 86 0.87 -11.47 -9.71
N PHE A 87 2.06 -10.89 -9.70
CA PHE A 87 3.30 -11.57 -10.06
C PHE A 87 4.19 -11.73 -8.83
N ALA A 88 3.98 -12.81 -8.09
CA ALA A 88 4.77 -13.11 -6.90
C ALA A 88 5.74 -14.27 -7.17
N MET A 89 6.45 -14.22 -8.29
CA MET A 89 7.48 -15.19 -8.60
C MET A 89 8.76 -14.85 -7.83
N LYS A 90 9.60 -15.85 -7.63
CA LYS A 90 10.79 -15.77 -6.79
C LYS A 90 11.71 -14.57 -7.09
N GLY A 91 11.86 -14.22 -8.38
CA GLY A 91 12.67 -13.06 -8.75
C GLY A 91 11.99 -11.72 -8.50
N ASP A 92 10.66 -11.70 -8.49
CA ASP A 92 9.89 -10.48 -8.29
C ASP A 92 9.89 -10.04 -6.84
N GLU A 93 9.87 -10.99 -5.90
CA GLU A 93 9.93 -10.67 -4.47
C GLU A 93 11.18 -9.86 -4.12
N GLU A 94 12.34 -10.31 -4.62
CA GLU A 94 13.59 -9.62 -4.38
C GLU A 94 13.58 -8.22 -4.98
N ARG A 95 13.09 -8.09 -6.21
CA ARG A 95 12.98 -6.79 -6.88
C ARG A 95 12.07 -5.83 -6.13
N ILE A 96 10.96 -6.34 -5.60
CA ILE A 96 10.02 -5.56 -4.81
C ILE A 96 10.68 -5.03 -3.54
N ARG A 97 11.39 -5.88 -2.83
CA ARG A 97 12.09 -5.49 -1.60
C ARG A 97 13.22 -4.50 -1.88
N GLN A 98 13.97 -4.70 -2.95
CA GLN A 98 15.03 -3.78 -3.37
C GLN A 98 14.46 -2.41 -3.77
N GLY A 99 13.23 -2.37 -4.26
CA GLY A 99 12.54 -1.13 -4.58
C GLY A 99 12.08 -0.33 -3.37
N GLY A 100 12.22 -0.89 -2.16
CA GLY A 100 11.88 -0.20 -0.92
C GLY A 100 10.60 -0.65 -0.25
N CYS A 101 9.91 -1.65 -0.79
CA CYS A 101 8.71 -2.19 -0.14
C CYS A 101 9.11 -3.07 1.04
N GLU A 102 8.44 -2.89 2.16
CA GLU A 102 8.70 -3.66 3.38
C GLU A 102 8.14 -5.08 3.30
N ALA A 103 7.06 -5.26 2.53
CA ALA A 103 6.41 -6.55 2.36
C ALA A 103 5.67 -6.58 1.03
N TYR A 104 5.14 -7.74 0.68
CA TYR A 104 4.26 -7.85 -0.48
C TYR A 104 3.12 -8.82 -0.20
N VAL A 105 2.03 -8.63 -0.93
CA VAL A 105 0.84 -9.49 -0.89
C VAL A 105 0.53 -9.87 -2.33
N SER A 106 0.39 -11.17 -2.59
CA SER A 106 0.07 -11.64 -3.94
C SER A 106 -1.44 -11.69 -4.19
N LYS A 107 -1.82 -11.38 -5.44
CA LYS A 107 -3.19 -11.52 -5.91
C LYS A 107 -3.40 -12.91 -6.49
N PRO A 108 -4.58 -13.53 -6.33
CA PRO A 108 -5.69 -13.07 -5.51
C PRO A 108 -5.33 -13.13 -4.02
N ILE A 109 -5.76 -12.16 -3.25
CA ILE A 109 -5.35 -12.07 -1.86
C ILE A 109 -6.01 -13.16 -1.00
N SER A 110 -5.24 -13.65 -0.03
CA SER A 110 -5.78 -14.42 1.08
C SER A 110 -6.19 -13.40 2.15
N VAL A 111 -7.48 -13.31 2.46
CA VAL A 111 -7.98 -12.33 3.43
C VAL A 111 -7.25 -12.43 4.78
N PRO A 112 -7.09 -13.64 5.37
CA PRO A 112 -6.35 -13.72 6.64
C PRO A 112 -4.91 -13.22 6.56
N LYS A 113 -4.18 -13.57 5.50
CA LYS A 113 -2.79 -13.11 5.32
C LYS A 113 -2.72 -11.62 5.08
N PHE A 114 -3.66 -11.07 4.31
CA PHE A 114 -3.73 -9.65 4.03
C PHE A 114 -3.91 -8.85 5.33
N LEU A 115 -4.89 -9.24 6.14
CA LEU A 115 -5.17 -8.56 7.40
C LEU A 115 -4.03 -8.73 8.41
N GLU A 116 -3.42 -9.90 8.45
CA GLU A 116 -2.25 -10.16 9.31
C GLU A 116 -1.08 -9.25 8.93
N THR A 117 -0.83 -9.09 7.64
CA THR A 117 0.25 -8.23 7.15
C THR A 117 -0.01 -6.77 7.54
N ILE A 118 -1.22 -6.29 7.31
CA ILE A 118 -1.61 -4.92 7.70
C ILE A 118 -1.38 -4.71 9.21
N LYS A 119 -1.86 -5.64 10.01
CA LYS A 119 -1.75 -5.56 11.46
C LYS A 119 -0.28 -5.60 11.93
N THR A 120 0.57 -6.35 11.24
CA THR A 120 2.00 -6.41 11.56
C THR A 120 2.64 -5.03 11.52
N TYR A 121 2.25 -4.20 10.56
CA TYR A 121 2.84 -2.87 10.40
C TYR A 121 2.10 -1.77 11.15
N LEU A 122 0.81 -1.93 11.40
CA LEU A 122 0.02 -0.91 12.07
C LEU A 122 -0.28 -1.21 13.53
N GLY A 123 -0.24 -2.47 13.92
CA GLY A 123 -0.71 -2.89 15.24
C GLY A 123 -2.24 -2.91 15.27
N ASP A 124 -2.79 -2.91 16.47
CA ASP A 124 -4.24 -2.92 16.64
C ASP A 124 -4.81 -1.53 16.31
N ALA A 125 -6.00 -1.53 15.71
CA ALA A 125 -6.71 -0.30 15.38
C ALA A 125 -7.14 0.46 16.62
#